data_e3e292cdad1bec06e195f149fde8c46f
#
_entry.id   e3e292cdad1bec06e195f149fde8c46f
#
_cell.length_a   1.000
_cell.length_b   1.000
_cell.length_c   1.000
_cell.angle_alpha   90.00
_cell.angle_beta   90.00
_cell.angle_gamma   90.00
#
_symmetry.space_group_name_H-M   'P 1'
#
loop_
_entity.id
_entity.type
_entity.pdbx_description
1 polymer ?
#
loop_
_entity_poly.entity_id
_entity_poly.type
_entity_poly.pdbx_seq_one_letter_code
_entity_poly.pdbx_strand_id
1 'polypeptide(L)'
;MIPYGGGTSVVGHINPVKSSRPILTIDMGKMSSLLSIDTESQLATFGAGTPGPVVEETLKEHGYTLGHFPQSWELSTLGGWVASRSSGQQSLHYGRIENMFAGGIIETMNGTMTIPTIPASSAGPDIREMILGSEGRIGIITEVT
;
A
#
# COMPACT_ATOMS: atom_id res chain seq x y z
N MET A 1 -11.24 13.10 5.64
CA MET A 1 -10.66 12.78 4.32
C MET A 1 -10.74 11.27 4.15
N ILE A 2 -10.97 10.81 2.90
CA ILE A 2 -11.07 9.39 2.55
C ILE A 2 -10.11 9.15 1.39
N PRO A 3 -9.01 8.40 1.57
CA PRO A 3 -8.16 7.99 0.47
C PRO A 3 -8.90 6.95 -0.39
N TYR A 4 -8.81 7.10 -1.70
CA TYR A 4 -9.45 6.25 -2.69
C TYR A 4 -8.40 5.67 -3.64
N GLY A 5 -8.20 4.37 -3.60
CA GLY A 5 -7.37 3.62 -4.55
C GLY A 5 -8.21 3.03 -5.67
N GLY A 6 -8.31 1.71 -5.74
CA GLY A 6 -9.12 1.01 -6.75
C GLY A 6 -10.61 0.85 -6.42
N GLY A 7 -11.09 1.38 -5.31
CA GLY A 7 -12.50 1.29 -4.94
C GLY A 7 -13.01 -0.10 -4.51
N THR A 8 -12.11 -1.02 -4.23
CA THR A 8 -12.41 -2.45 -4.03
C THR A 8 -12.67 -2.86 -2.57
N SER A 9 -12.89 -1.91 -1.66
CA SER A 9 -13.17 -2.19 -0.25
C SER A 9 -14.43 -3.04 -0.08
N VAL A 10 -14.29 -4.24 0.46
CA VAL A 10 -15.41 -5.19 0.68
C VAL A 10 -16.44 -4.63 1.65
N VAL A 11 -16.01 -3.89 2.66
CA VAL A 11 -16.86 -3.34 3.72
C VAL A 11 -17.26 -1.87 3.46
N GLY A 12 -16.90 -1.32 2.30
CA GLY A 12 -17.35 0.00 1.86
C GLY A 12 -16.75 1.18 2.62
N HIS A 13 -15.57 1.05 3.21
CA HIS A 13 -14.90 2.13 3.96
C HIS A 13 -14.66 3.41 3.16
N ILE A 14 -14.60 3.30 1.84
CA ILE A 14 -14.41 4.43 0.92
C ILE A 14 -15.67 5.22 0.65
N ASN A 15 -16.85 4.73 1.08
CA ASN A 15 -18.11 5.40 0.86
C ASN A 15 -18.29 6.55 1.87
N PRO A 16 -18.59 7.77 1.39
CA PRO A 16 -18.88 8.88 2.27
C PRO A 16 -20.11 8.61 3.12
N VAL A 17 -20.00 8.76 4.43
CA VAL A 17 -21.15 8.69 5.33
C VAL A 17 -21.88 10.03 5.38
N LYS A 18 -23.19 10.01 5.68
CA LYS A 18 -23.92 11.26 5.93
C LYS A 18 -23.27 12.04 7.07
N SER A 19 -22.90 13.29 6.80
CA SER A 19 -22.25 14.16 7.76
C SER A 19 -22.65 15.61 7.54
N SER A 20 -22.71 16.39 8.61
CA SER A 20 -22.85 17.86 8.55
C SER A 20 -21.54 18.56 8.14
N ARG A 21 -20.41 17.81 8.11
CA ARG A 21 -19.10 18.33 7.69
C ARG A 21 -18.82 17.89 6.27
N PRO A 22 -18.13 18.71 5.46
CA PRO A 22 -17.70 18.31 4.11
C PRO A 22 -16.76 17.10 4.21
N ILE A 23 -16.90 16.20 3.25
CA ILE A 23 -16.04 15.02 3.11
C ILE A 23 -15.23 15.19 1.83
N LEU A 24 -13.90 15.05 1.97
CA LEU A 24 -12.98 15.07 0.85
C LEU A 24 -12.54 13.65 0.54
N THR A 25 -12.78 13.20 -0.67
CA THR A 25 -12.20 11.95 -1.21
C THR A 25 -10.95 12.31 -2.01
N ILE A 26 -9.84 11.63 -1.74
CA ILE A 26 -8.55 11.85 -2.38
C ILE A 26 -8.27 10.66 -3.29
N ASP A 27 -8.33 10.89 -4.60
CA ASP A 27 -8.02 9.89 -5.61
C ASP A 27 -6.51 9.72 -5.72
N MET A 28 -6.02 8.50 -5.45
CA MET A 28 -4.61 8.12 -5.47
C MET A 28 -4.11 7.73 -6.87
N GLY A 29 -4.97 7.68 -7.87
CA GLY A 29 -4.65 7.17 -9.20
C GLY A 29 -3.50 7.87 -9.94
N LYS A 30 -3.16 9.10 -9.56
CA LYS A 30 -2.00 9.81 -10.11
C LYS A 30 -0.66 9.44 -9.45
N MET A 31 -0.68 8.73 -8.33
CA MET A 31 0.50 8.20 -7.65
C MET A 31 0.73 6.74 -8.06
N SER A 32 0.94 6.49 -9.36
CA SER A 32 0.91 5.15 -9.96
C SER A 32 2.15 4.86 -10.81
N SER A 33 3.34 5.06 -10.23
CA SER A 33 4.60 4.79 -10.93
C SER A 33 5.61 4.09 -10.03
N LEU A 34 6.55 3.36 -10.66
CA LEU A 34 7.79 2.95 -10.01
C LEU A 34 8.61 4.22 -9.70
N LEU A 35 9.01 4.38 -8.44
CA LEU A 35 9.82 5.49 -7.97
C LEU A 35 11.30 5.11 -7.89
N SER A 36 11.58 3.90 -7.41
CA SER A 36 12.93 3.35 -7.35
C SER A 36 12.91 1.82 -7.30
N ILE A 37 14.01 1.22 -7.74
CA ILE A 37 14.29 -0.20 -7.58
C ILE A 37 15.72 -0.37 -7.09
N ASP A 38 15.90 -1.12 -6.02
CA ASP A 38 17.18 -1.55 -5.47
C ASP A 38 17.32 -3.06 -5.73
N THR A 39 18.14 -3.40 -6.72
CA THR A 39 18.34 -4.80 -7.12
C THR A 39 19.23 -5.58 -6.16
N GLU A 40 20.05 -4.91 -5.36
CA GLU A 40 20.89 -5.54 -4.35
C GLU A 40 20.03 -6.01 -3.16
N SER A 41 19.19 -5.12 -2.65
CA SER A 41 18.28 -5.43 -1.53
C SER A 41 16.96 -6.09 -1.98
N GLN A 42 16.72 -6.16 -3.30
CA GLN A 42 15.46 -6.64 -3.90
C GLN A 42 14.24 -5.85 -3.39
N LEU A 43 14.38 -4.55 -3.31
CA LEU A 43 13.32 -3.63 -2.90
C LEU A 43 12.88 -2.76 -4.07
N ALA A 44 11.58 -2.53 -4.19
CA ALA A 44 11.01 -1.61 -5.16
C ALA A 44 10.03 -0.66 -4.46
N THR A 45 10.16 0.63 -4.73
CA THR A 45 9.25 1.66 -4.20
C THR A 45 8.33 2.15 -5.31
N PHE A 46 7.04 2.08 -5.04
CA PHE A 46 5.99 2.56 -5.93
C PHE A 46 5.14 3.63 -5.26
N GLY A 47 4.53 4.48 -6.07
CA GLY A 47 3.41 5.29 -5.63
C GLY A 47 2.25 4.40 -5.16
N ALA A 48 1.59 4.78 -4.07
CA ALA A 48 0.58 3.95 -3.41
C ALA A 48 -0.68 3.67 -4.26
N GLY A 49 -0.93 4.51 -5.27
CA GLY A 49 -2.04 4.35 -6.22
C GLY A 49 -1.73 3.38 -7.37
N THR A 50 -0.56 2.73 -7.41
CA THR A 50 -0.19 1.81 -8.49
C THR A 50 -1.07 0.56 -8.47
N PRO A 51 -1.80 0.25 -9.57
CA PRO A 51 -2.62 -0.95 -9.67
C PRO A 51 -1.79 -2.22 -9.74
N GLY A 52 -2.35 -3.35 -9.31
CA GLY A 52 -1.70 -4.65 -9.32
C GLY A 52 -1.06 -5.05 -10.65
N PRO A 53 -1.76 -4.98 -11.79
CA PRO A 53 -1.19 -5.27 -13.09
C PRO A 53 0.06 -4.45 -13.41
N VAL A 54 0.05 -3.15 -13.08
CA VAL A 54 1.18 -2.26 -13.34
C VAL A 54 2.38 -2.61 -12.45
N VAL A 55 2.16 -2.98 -11.18
CA VAL A 55 3.24 -3.45 -10.28
C VAL A 55 3.92 -4.67 -10.87
N GLU A 56 3.15 -5.71 -11.23
CA GLU A 56 3.70 -6.97 -11.75
C GLU A 56 4.38 -6.80 -13.12
N GLU A 57 3.78 -6.02 -14.03
CA GLU A 57 4.33 -5.76 -15.36
C GLU A 57 5.67 -5.02 -15.26
N THR A 58 5.71 -3.97 -14.42
CA THR A 58 6.94 -3.22 -14.18
C THR A 58 8.03 -4.07 -13.53
N LEU A 59 7.70 -4.88 -12.52
CA LEU A 59 8.68 -5.77 -11.88
C LEU A 59 9.18 -6.85 -12.83
N LYS A 60 8.30 -7.38 -13.69
CA LYS A 60 8.66 -8.39 -14.67
C LYS A 60 9.70 -7.90 -15.70
N GLU A 61 9.64 -6.62 -16.09
CA GLU A 61 10.65 -6.00 -16.95
C GLU A 61 12.05 -6.03 -16.32
N HIS A 62 12.12 -6.06 -14.99
CA HIS A 62 13.37 -6.16 -14.22
C HIS A 62 13.70 -7.58 -13.75
N GLY A 63 12.91 -8.58 -14.15
CA GLY A 63 13.11 -9.98 -13.80
C GLY A 63 12.57 -10.38 -12.42
N TYR A 64 11.66 -9.58 -11.86
CA TYR A 64 11.07 -9.79 -10.53
C TYR A 64 9.55 -10.01 -10.60
N THR A 65 8.98 -10.45 -9.49
CA THR A 65 7.55 -10.47 -9.21
C THR A 65 7.32 -10.14 -7.74
N LEU A 66 6.24 -9.45 -7.42
CA LEU A 66 5.80 -9.30 -6.04
C LEU A 66 5.06 -10.55 -5.56
N GLY A 67 4.29 -11.16 -6.44
CA GLY A 67 3.54 -12.38 -6.14
C GLY A 67 2.30 -12.16 -5.28
N HIS A 68 1.81 -10.94 -5.14
CA HIS A 68 0.62 -10.61 -4.38
C HIS A 68 -0.59 -10.46 -5.28
N PHE A 69 -1.48 -11.46 -5.30
CA PHE A 69 -2.66 -11.52 -6.17
C PHE A 69 -3.96 -11.61 -5.35
N PRO A 70 -4.43 -10.51 -4.74
CA PRO A 70 -5.74 -10.50 -4.10
C PRO A 70 -6.87 -10.69 -5.13
N GLN A 71 -8.07 -11.07 -4.69
CA GLN A 71 -9.20 -11.31 -5.59
C GLN A 71 -9.53 -10.09 -6.47
N SER A 72 -9.31 -8.89 -5.97
CA SER A 72 -9.51 -7.62 -6.69
C SER A 72 -8.24 -7.11 -7.41
N TRP A 73 -7.27 -7.97 -7.68
CA TRP A 73 -5.93 -7.60 -8.17
C TRP A 73 -5.92 -6.62 -9.35
N GLU A 74 -6.82 -6.81 -10.31
CA GLU A 74 -6.88 -5.96 -11.51
C GLU A 74 -7.25 -4.50 -11.22
N LEU A 75 -7.97 -4.24 -10.14
CA LEU A 75 -8.52 -2.94 -9.79
C LEU A 75 -7.89 -2.33 -8.54
N SER A 76 -7.44 -3.18 -7.62
CA SER A 76 -6.90 -2.72 -6.33
C SER A 76 -5.48 -2.17 -6.48
N THR A 77 -5.09 -1.30 -5.54
CA THR A 77 -3.82 -0.59 -5.57
C THR A 77 -2.90 -1.05 -4.45
N LEU A 78 -1.59 -0.86 -4.64
CA LEU A 78 -0.55 -1.28 -3.70
C LEU A 78 -0.77 -0.66 -2.30
N GLY A 79 -1.04 0.65 -2.22
CA GLY A 79 -1.36 1.31 -0.94
C GLY A 79 -2.67 0.81 -0.33
N GLY A 80 -3.65 0.44 -1.16
CA GLY A 80 -4.89 -0.19 -0.72
C GLY A 80 -4.64 -1.56 -0.08
N TRP A 81 -3.71 -2.35 -0.62
CA TRP A 81 -3.33 -3.64 -0.03
C TRP A 81 -2.71 -3.48 1.35
N VAL A 82 -1.80 -2.53 1.51
CA VAL A 82 -1.19 -2.21 2.81
C VAL A 82 -2.26 -1.70 3.78
N ALA A 83 -3.09 -0.75 3.35
CA ALA A 83 -4.13 -0.15 4.19
C ALA A 83 -5.18 -1.16 4.68
N SER A 84 -5.48 -2.20 3.91
CA SER A 84 -6.46 -3.25 4.27
C SER A 84 -5.82 -4.53 4.81
N ARG A 85 -4.49 -4.61 4.88
CA ARG A 85 -3.75 -5.82 5.27
C ARG A 85 -4.17 -7.03 4.43
N SER A 86 -4.18 -6.86 3.13
CA SER A 86 -4.76 -7.84 2.20
C SER A 86 -3.96 -9.14 2.13
N SER A 87 -4.66 -10.23 1.79
CA SER A 87 -4.06 -11.49 1.37
C SER A 87 -4.42 -11.79 -0.09
N GLY A 88 -3.57 -12.57 -0.76
CA GLY A 88 -3.77 -12.98 -2.14
C GLY A 88 -3.89 -14.49 -2.28
N GLN A 89 -4.28 -14.94 -3.47
CA GLN A 89 -4.45 -16.36 -3.78
C GLN A 89 -3.15 -17.17 -3.69
N GLN A 90 -2.00 -16.50 -3.85
CA GLN A 90 -0.68 -17.12 -3.76
C GLN A 90 0.05 -16.81 -2.44
N SER A 91 -0.65 -16.31 -1.43
CA SER A 91 -0.06 -15.95 -0.14
C SER A 91 0.52 -17.13 0.64
N LEU A 92 0.13 -18.37 0.32
CA LEU A 92 0.76 -19.57 0.87
C LEU A 92 2.21 -19.73 0.39
N HIS A 93 2.54 -19.23 -0.79
CA HIS A 93 3.88 -19.31 -1.36
C HIS A 93 4.69 -18.04 -1.10
N TYR A 94 4.14 -16.88 -1.45
CA TYR A 94 4.85 -15.60 -1.40
C TYR A 94 4.68 -14.85 -0.07
N GLY A 95 3.72 -15.22 0.75
CA GLY A 95 3.33 -14.48 1.94
C GLY A 95 2.15 -13.52 1.68
N ARG A 96 1.72 -12.86 2.73
CA ARG A 96 0.70 -11.81 2.69
C ARG A 96 1.39 -10.46 2.53
N ILE A 97 0.62 -9.40 2.29
CA ILE A 97 1.17 -8.05 2.11
C ILE A 97 2.04 -7.60 3.29
N GLU A 98 1.71 -8.01 4.51
CA GLU A 98 2.50 -7.70 5.71
C GLU A 98 3.91 -8.31 5.69
N ASN A 99 4.12 -9.40 4.96
CA ASN A 99 5.43 -10.02 4.78
C ASN A 99 6.26 -9.35 3.68
N MET A 100 5.61 -8.59 2.81
CA MET A 100 6.21 -7.93 1.65
C MET A 100 6.47 -6.44 1.90
N PHE A 101 5.64 -5.80 2.74
CA PHE A 101 5.74 -4.37 3.03
C PHE A 101 6.99 -4.06 3.85
N ALA A 102 7.99 -3.48 3.21
CA ALA A 102 9.27 -3.13 3.85
C ALA A 102 9.26 -1.73 4.49
N GLY A 103 8.50 -0.79 3.94
CA GLY A 103 8.43 0.59 4.40
C GLY A 103 7.67 1.50 3.44
N GLY A 104 7.75 2.82 3.66
CA GLY A 104 7.06 3.77 2.80
C GLY A 104 6.89 5.14 3.40
N ILE A 105 6.07 5.97 2.76
CA ILE A 105 5.75 7.33 3.20
C ILE A 105 4.24 7.46 3.41
N ILE A 106 3.89 8.06 4.54
CA ILE A 106 2.51 8.30 4.96
C ILE A 106 2.35 9.78 5.32
N GLU A 107 1.40 10.46 4.69
CA GLU A 107 1.03 11.83 5.06
C GLU A 107 -0.01 11.80 6.17
N THR A 108 0.34 12.37 7.31
CA THR A 108 -0.51 12.43 8.51
C THR A 108 -0.93 13.86 8.82
N MET A 109 -1.87 14.03 9.75
CA MET A 109 -2.28 15.37 10.24
C MET A 109 -1.14 16.14 10.92
N ASN A 110 -0.09 15.44 11.36
CA ASN A 110 1.06 16.04 12.04
C ASN A 110 2.30 16.18 11.15
N GLY A 111 2.17 15.86 9.86
CA GLY A 111 3.25 15.91 8.88
C GLY A 111 3.56 14.53 8.29
N THR A 112 4.62 14.49 7.50
CA THR A 112 5.08 13.29 6.80
C THR A 112 5.74 12.32 7.77
N MET A 113 5.29 11.06 7.74
CA MET A 113 5.89 9.95 8.46
C MET A 113 6.60 9.03 7.47
N THR A 114 7.91 8.88 7.63
CA THR A 114 8.71 7.94 6.84
C THR A 114 8.93 6.68 7.64
N ILE A 115 8.59 5.54 7.05
CA ILE A 115 8.91 4.21 7.58
C ILE A 115 10.13 3.70 6.82
N PRO A 116 11.31 3.63 7.47
CA PRO A 116 12.52 3.16 6.81
C PRO A 116 12.44 1.66 6.52
N THR A 117 13.07 1.25 5.42
CA THR A 117 13.16 -0.16 4.99
C THR A 117 14.24 -0.92 5.77
N ILE A 118 14.08 -0.97 7.09
CA ILE A 118 15.00 -1.70 7.97
C ILE A 118 14.51 -3.16 8.01
N PRO A 119 15.38 -4.15 7.75
CA PRO A 119 15.07 -5.55 8.03
C PRO A 119 14.67 -5.73 9.50
N ALA A 120 14.45 -6.91 9.98
CA ALA A 120 14.04 -7.15 11.35
C ALA A 120 14.83 -6.30 12.37
N SER A 121 14.12 -5.54 13.21
CA SER A 121 14.71 -4.69 14.27
C SER A 121 14.13 -5.12 15.63
N SER A 122 14.98 -5.18 16.65
CA SER A 122 14.57 -5.40 18.05
C SER A 122 14.34 -4.09 18.82
N ALA A 123 14.45 -2.94 18.16
CA ALA A 123 14.35 -1.62 18.76
C ALA A 123 12.92 -1.08 18.71
N GLY A 124 12.15 -1.33 19.76
CA GLY A 124 10.81 -0.80 19.92
C GLY A 124 9.73 -1.52 19.08
N PRO A 125 8.49 -1.01 19.07
CA PRO A 125 7.41 -1.56 18.27
C PRO A 125 7.63 -1.30 16.77
N ASP A 126 7.22 -2.25 15.93
CA ASP A 126 7.28 -2.11 14.48
C ASP A 126 6.16 -1.16 14.00
N ILE A 127 6.55 0.00 13.49
CA ILE A 127 5.62 1.02 12.99
C ILE A 127 4.87 0.52 11.74
N ARG A 128 5.44 -0.40 10.96
CA ARG A 128 4.75 -1.03 9.81
C ARG A 128 3.44 -1.68 10.23
N GLU A 129 3.43 -2.34 11.39
CA GLU A 129 2.26 -2.99 11.94
C GLU A 129 1.12 -2.02 12.29
N MET A 130 1.43 -0.76 12.58
CA MET A 130 0.42 0.28 12.82
C MET A 130 -0.24 0.72 11.52
N ILE A 131 0.48 0.71 10.41
CA ILE A 131 -0.02 1.14 9.09
C ILE A 131 -0.81 0.03 8.41
N LEU A 132 -0.33 -1.21 8.53
CA LEU A 132 -0.99 -2.38 8.00
C LEU A 132 -2.38 -2.56 8.59
N GLY A 133 -3.41 -2.48 7.73
CA GLY A 133 -4.80 -2.57 8.15
C GLY A 133 -5.37 -1.32 8.82
N SER A 134 -4.68 -0.17 8.74
CA SER A 134 -5.14 1.10 9.31
C SER A 134 -6.31 1.72 8.56
N GLU A 135 -6.52 1.35 7.30
CA GLU A 135 -7.63 1.78 6.44
C GLU A 135 -7.78 3.31 6.36
N GLY A 136 -6.64 4.03 6.31
CA GLY A 136 -6.60 5.48 6.20
C GLY A 136 -6.84 6.24 7.51
N ARG A 137 -6.92 5.57 8.66
CA ARG A 137 -7.16 6.22 9.97
C ARG A 137 -5.93 6.94 10.50
N ILE A 138 -4.74 6.48 10.17
CA ILE A 138 -3.48 7.09 10.61
C ILE A 138 -3.04 8.19 9.66
N GLY A 139 -3.24 8.00 8.37
CA GLY A 139 -2.84 8.93 7.33
C GLY A 139 -3.09 8.37 5.95
N ILE A 140 -2.56 9.06 4.96
CA ILE A 140 -2.64 8.70 3.54
C ILE A 140 -1.31 8.12 3.13
N ILE A 141 -1.29 6.85 2.75
CA ILE A 141 -0.10 6.21 2.22
C ILE A 141 0.16 6.79 0.83
N THR A 142 1.34 7.35 0.61
CA THR A 142 1.74 7.95 -0.67
C THR A 142 2.78 7.11 -1.40
N GLU A 143 3.64 6.43 -0.65
CA GLU A 143 4.67 5.55 -1.21
C GLU A 143 4.71 4.22 -0.44
N VAL A 144 4.99 3.14 -1.17
CA VAL A 144 5.09 1.77 -0.64
C VAL A 144 6.36 1.11 -1.19
N THR A 145 7.16 0.60 -0.28
CA THR A 145 8.37 -0.18 -0.61
C THR A 145 8.17 -1.63 -0.18
#